data_32edc01bd56ef8d4d68d4a7ca0240d38
#
_entry.id   32edc01bd56ef8d4d68d4a7ca0240d38
#
_cell.length_a   1.000
_cell.length_b   1.000
_cell.length_c   1.000
_cell.angle_alpha   90.00
_cell.angle_beta   90.00
_cell.angle_gamma   90.00
#
_symmetry.space_group_name_H-M   'P 1'
#
loop_
_entity.id
_entity.type
_entity.pdbx_description
1 polymer ?
#
loop_
_entity_poly.entity_id
_entity_poly.type
_entity_poly.pdbx_seq_one_letter_code
_entity_poly.pdbx_strand_id
1 'polypeptide(L)'
;MNQAIPRIDFHSPAASAQLAADSKDVVVLSTGGAPLTKSGVDLLFEATRLLGPGGRLWIYGPPRELAFWGEHLMTAPGLAGVMVFKYWIALDLANQSRDCFLQPNHQGLLLFMKRNVARKTPTQFRLNPAEVRVPHVNCAACGLNVKDWGGKKHLMNPRGAAPADVWRDLPRRKLHDGVIPNDVLSRIASLTEATPANSLHLVLPRDSKSSDVPVGQGHPSPAAIGVGNAAPGVLHRPDDFKLAALELNHVYLGDCVAFLRRLQELHPDGVFDLAFADPPYNLQKGYSNWDDAMAEQHYLDWCRAWLDGMAKTLKPGGSLLVLNLPKWAVHHAALLNRRLDFRHWIVWDALSDPRGKLMPAHYALLYYTKPGGKPVVNYSPLGAKPGGNLVSPPDSLKYCLRAKCVKQRKAVGDDAKVELSDIWSDIHRIKHKRDRDAHPCQLPEKLMERIIKLTTRPGDVVFDPFCGAGTTAIAATKLGRKFVLTELDANYVRITQDKLAAMNEHADMFGDFTVPRASVLRSRGEVSKREIELYLQALARKLGRIPTEADVASDRPGLLREIDLTYATRSAAFKRAKVVL
;
A
#
# COMPACT_ATOMS: atom_id res chain seq x y z
N MET A 1 -32.85 15.75 11.80
CA MET A 1 -32.39 17.14 11.56
C MET A 1 -30.90 17.11 11.43
N ASN A 2 -30.36 17.35 10.22
CA ASN A 2 -28.91 17.44 10.01
C ASN A 2 -28.41 18.74 10.66
N GLN A 3 -27.87 18.65 11.86
CA GLN A 3 -27.18 19.78 12.48
C GLN A 3 -25.85 19.98 11.73
N ALA A 4 -25.76 21.04 10.94
CA ALA A 4 -24.55 21.35 10.19
C ALA A 4 -23.39 21.70 11.15
N ILE A 5 -22.19 21.19 10.86
CA ILE A 5 -20.96 21.59 11.57
C ILE A 5 -20.71 23.08 11.27
N PRO A 6 -20.58 23.95 12.29
CA PRO A 6 -20.31 25.38 12.07
C PRO A 6 -19.04 25.62 11.28
N ARG A 7 -19.08 26.55 10.30
CA ARG A 7 -17.96 26.89 9.41
C ARG A 7 -17.34 28.22 9.80
N ILE A 8 -16.01 28.27 9.76
CA ILE A 8 -15.20 29.49 9.83
C ILE A 8 -14.20 29.49 8.68
N ASP A 9 -14.17 30.56 7.88
CA ASP A 9 -13.13 30.77 6.89
C ASP A 9 -11.89 31.33 7.61
N PHE A 10 -10.79 30.57 7.57
CA PHE A 10 -9.59 30.84 8.34
C PHE A 10 -8.61 31.70 7.55
N HIS A 11 -8.57 32.99 7.84
CA HIS A 11 -7.59 33.93 7.26
C HIS A 11 -6.37 34.14 8.16
N SER A 12 -6.52 33.96 9.45
CA SER A 12 -5.46 34.07 10.46
C SER A 12 -5.91 33.43 11.78
N PRO A 13 -4.99 33.16 12.73
CA PRO A 13 -5.36 32.70 14.09
C PRO A 13 -6.36 33.59 14.81
N ALA A 14 -6.44 34.89 14.47
CA ALA A 14 -7.42 35.80 15.04
C ALA A 14 -8.87 35.42 14.74
N ALA A 15 -9.13 34.70 13.63
CA ALA A 15 -10.49 34.26 13.26
C ALA A 15 -11.13 33.29 14.28
N SER A 16 -10.33 32.58 15.04
CA SER A 16 -10.78 31.61 16.07
C SER A 16 -10.29 31.96 17.48
N ALA A 17 -9.65 33.10 17.67
CA ALA A 17 -9.04 33.51 18.94
C ALA A 17 -10.02 33.59 20.13
N GLN A 18 -11.30 33.81 19.85
CA GLN A 18 -12.36 33.85 20.89
C GLN A 18 -12.79 32.44 21.35
N LEU A 19 -12.42 31.38 20.61
CA LEU A 19 -12.76 30.01 20.99
C LEU A 19 -11.77 29.48 22.02
N ALA A 20 -12.30 28.92 23.11
CA ALA A 20 -11.49 28.34 24.17
C ALA A 20 -10.66 27.14 23.66
N ALA A 21 -9.46 26.96 24.22
CA ALA A 21 -8.69 25.74 24.02
C ALA A 21 -9.47 24.54 24.54
N ASP A 22 -9.22 23.35 23.96
CA ASP A 22 -9.84 22.08 24.33
C ASP A 22 -11.39 22.09 24.33
N SER A 23 -12.01 23.04 23.59
CA SER A 23 -13.46 23.24 23.56
C SER A 23 -14.20 22.40 22.53
N LYS A 24 -13.47 21.68 21.65
CA LYS A 24 -14.05 20.91 20.56
C LYS A 24 -13.66 19.43 20.62
N ASP A 25 -14.64 18.57 20.30
CA ASP A 25 -14.42 17.14 20.13
C ASP A 25 -14.08 16.79 18.68
N VAL A 26 -14.53 17.62 17.72
CA VAL A 26 -14.38 17.41 16.29
C VAL A 26 -13.99 18.70 15.60
N VAL A 27 -12.87 18.69 14.91
CA VAL A 27 -12.47 19.75 13.99
C VAL A 27 -12.32 19.14 12.61
N VAL A 28 -12.98 19.75 11.61
CA VAL A 28 -12.83 19.42 10.20
C VAL A 28 -12.08 20.57 9.53
N LEU A 29 -11.10 20.23 8.69
CA LEU A 29 -10.28 21.18 7.99
C LEU A 29 -10.36 20.93 6.49
N SER A 30 -10.72 21.94 5.71
CA SER A 30 -10.61 21.95 4.25
C SER A 30 -9.38 22.73 3.82
N THR A 31 -8.46 22.06 3.11
CA THR A 31 -7.19 22.67 2.68
C THR A 31 -7.33 23.67 1.53
N GLY A 32 -8.53 23.82 0.95
CA GLY A 32 -8.73 24.61 -0.26
C GLY A 32 -8.01 24.05 -1.51
N GLY A 33 -7.46 22.84 -1.42
CA GLY A 33 -6.59 22.25 -2.45
C GLY A 33 -5.20 22.88 -2.50
N ALA A 34 -4.85 23.69 -1.49
CA ALA A 34 -3.56 24.38 -1.44
C ALA A 34 -2.45 23.47 -0.87
N PRO A 35 -1.18 23.67 -1.29
CA PRO A 35 -0.04 23.10 -0.60
C PRO A 35 0.04 23.59 0.85
N LEU A 36 0.78 22.90 1.71
CA LEU A 36 1.01 23.34 3.07
C LEU A 36 1.88 24.59 3.07
N THR A 37 1.27 25.73 3.43
CA THR A 37 1.93 27.03 3.59
C THR A 37 2.06 27.38 5.06
N LYS A 38 2.65 28.55 5.38
CA LYS A 38 2.70 29.07 6.75
C LYS A 38 1.29 29.18 7.35
N SER A 39 0.34 29.75 6.61
CA SER A 39 -1.06 29.84 7.04
C SER A 39 -1.68 28.47 7.31
N GLY A 40 -1.31 27.45 6.52
CA GLY A 40 -1.72 26.07 6.75
C GLY A 40 -1.12 25.48 8.02
N VAL A 41 0.13 25.79 8.33
CA VAL A 41 0.79 25.38 9.59
C VAL A 41 0.09 26.04 10.78
N ASP A 42 -0.16 27.35 10.73
CA ASP A 42 -0.88 28.07 11.77
C ASP A 42 -2.27 27.45 12.01
N LEU A 43 -2.95 27.06 10.92
CA LEU A 43 -4.24 26.40 10.97
C LEU A 43 -4.16 25.02 11.65
N LEU A 44 -3.09 24.24 11.44
CA LEU A 44 -2.89 22.94 12.12
C LEU A 44 -2.69 23.12 13.64
N PHE A 45 -1.90 24.11 14.04
CA PHE A 45 -1.70 24.43 15.46
C PHE A 45 -3.01 24.88 16.11
N GLU A 46 -3.76 25.74 15.41
CA GLU A 46 -5.05 26.21 15.90
C GLU A 46 -6.08 25.10 16.02
N ALA A 47 -6.21 24.24 15.00
CA ALA A 47 -7.08 23.07 15.06
C ALA A 47 -6.71 22.14 16.23
N THR A 48 -5.40 21.95 16.47
CA THR A 48 -4.89 21.15 17.60
C THR A 48 -5.18 21.81 18.94
N ARG A 49 -5.06 23.13 19.04
CA ARG A 49 -5.39 23.92 20.25
C ARG A 49 -6.86 23.77 20.63
N LEU A 50 -7.75 23.88 19.66
CA LEU A 50 -9.20 23.81 19.85
C LEU A 50 -9.69 22.41 20.26
N LEU A 51 -9.00 21.35 19.82
CA LEU A 51 -9.38 19.98 20.14
C LEU A 51 -9.04 19.62 21.58
N GLY A 52 -10.03 19.05 22.31
CA GLY A 52 -9.81 18.39 23.57
C GLY A 52 -9.12 17.03 23.44
N PRO A 53 -8.63 16.45 24.57
CA PRO A 53 -8.06 15.10 24.59
C PRO A 53 -9.05 14.05 24.08
N GLY A 54 -8.65 13.25 23.08
CA GLY A 54 -9.52 12.30 22.38
C GLY A 54 -10.29 12.92 21.22
N GLY A 55 -10.16 14.23 21.02
CA GLY A 55 -10.77 14.94 19.91
C GLY A 55 -10.20 14.50 18.56
N ARG A 56 -10.99 14.66 17.51
CA ARG A 56 -10.73 14.13 16.17
C ARG A 56 -10.57 15.26 15.18
N LEU A 57 -9.39 15.27 14.53
CA LEU A 57 -9.08 16.18 13.42
C LEU A 57 -9.28 15.45 12.11
N TRP A 58 -10.13 16.01 11.25
CA TRP A 58 -10.35 15.54 9.89
C TRP A 58 -9.80 16.57 8.92
N ILE A 59 -8.95 16.14 7.96
CA ILE A 59 -8.35 17.05 6.98
C ILE A 59 -8.68 16.55 5.58
N TYR A 60 -9.35 17.38 4.81
CA TYR A 60 -9.78 17.09 3.45
C TYR A 60 -8.91 17.83 2.43
N GLY A 61 -8.47 17.13 1.38
CA GLY A 61 -7.71 17.71 0.29
C GLY A 61 -7.29 16.70 -0.78
N PRO A 62 -6.62 17.20 -1.85
CA PRO A 62 -6.06 16.32 -2.86
C PRO A 62 -4.89 15.51 -2.29
N PRO A 63 -4.69 14.25 -2.76
CA PRO A 63 -3.74 13.32 -2.16
C PRO A 63 -2.30 13.82 -2.11
N ARG A 64 -1.83 14.50 -3.17
CA ARG A 64 -0.48 15.04 -3.24
C ARG A 64 -0.20 16.01 -2.09
N GLU A 65 -1.08 16.99 -1.96
CA GLU A 65 -0.91 18.08 -0.97
C GLU A 65 -1.16 17.56 0.44
N LEU A 66 -2.16 16.70 0.59
CA LEU A 66 -2.56 16.14 1.87
C LEU A 66 -1.45 15.33 2.56
N ALA A 67 -0.53 14.73 1.80
CA ALA A 67 0.63 14.05 2.33
C ALA A 67 1.53 14.99 3.17
N PHE A 68 1.76 16.23 2.74
CA PHE A 68 2.53 17.22 3.50
C PHE A 68 1.83 17.64 4.80
N TRP A 69 0.49 17.79 4.76
CA TRP A 69 -0.31 18.11 5.94
C TRP A 69 -0.23 16.98 6.98
N GLY A 70 -0.33 15.74 6.54
CA GLY A 70 -0.21 14.57 7.41
C GLY A 70 1.18 14.39 7.98
N GLU A 71 2.23 14.51 7.14
CA GLU A 71 3.62 14.44 7.61
C GLU A 71 3.91 15.49 8.68
N HIS A 72 3.48 16.73 8.44
CA HIS A 72 3.71 17.83 9.38
C HIS A 72 3.09 17.55 10.75
N LEU A 73 1.86 17.03 10.81
CA LEU A 73 1.22 16.63 12.08
C LEU A 73 1.98 15.53 12.81
N MET A 74 2.65 14.63 12.07
CA MET A 74 3.37 13.50 12.67
C MET A 74 4.81 13.86 13.07
N THR A 75 5.40 14.92 12.49
CA THR A 75 6.84 15.19 12.64
C THR A 75 7.18 16.55 13.26
N ALA A 76 6.29 17.56 13.13
CA ALA A 76 6.59 18.90 13.59
C ALA A 76 6.66 19.01 15.14
N PRO A 77 7.60 19.79 15.68
CA PRO A 77 7.65 20.08 17.11
C PRO A 77 6.30 20.63 17.63
N GLY A 78 5.84 20.15 18.76
CA GLY A 78 4.57 20.53 19.36
C GLY A 78 3.33 19.81 18.80
N LEU A 79 3.43 19.15 17.65
CA LEU A 79 2.37 18.33 17.05
C LEU A 79 2.71 16.83 17.10
N ALA A 80 3.97 16.48 16.86
CA ALA A 80 4.48 15.13 16.93
C ALA A 80 4.22 14.49 18.31
N GLY A 81 3.64 13.29 18.30
CA GLY A 81 3.26 12.57 19.53
C GLY A 81 2.02 13.12 20.24
N VAL A 82 1.55 14.34 19.92
CA VAL A 82 0.28 14.92 20.36
C VAL A 82 -0.84 14.46 19.42
N MET A 83 -0.62 14.61 18.12
CA MET A 83 -1.56 14.17 17.08
C MET A 83 -1.19 12.76 16.60
N VAL A 84 -2.12 11.83 16.73
CA VAL A 84 -1.92 10.42 16.37
C VAL A 84 -2.71 10.09 15.12
N PHE A 85 -2.03 9.67 14.07
CA PHE A 85 -2.65 9.19 12.82
C PHE A 85 -3.59 7.99 13.09
N LYS A 86 -4.78 8.03 12.51
CA LYS A 86 -5.76 6.95 12.61
C LYS A 86 -6.10 6.35 11.25
N TYR A 87 -6.49 7.19 10.28
CA TYR A 87 -6.89 6.72 8.96
C TYR A 87 -6.52 7.73 7.87
N TRP A 88 -6.24 7.21 6.70
CA TRP A 88 -6.44 7.87 5.43
C TRP A 88 -7.69 7.28 4.81
N ILE A 89 -8.69 8.10 4.56
CA ILE A 89 -9.93 7.67 3.93
C ILE A 89 -9.92 8.18 2.50
N ALA A 90 -10.11 7.26 1.56
CA ALA A 90 -10.22 7.57 0.15
C ALA A 90 -11.69 7.85 -0.20
N LEU A 91 -11.94 9.02 -0.78
CA LEU A 91 -13.27 9.43 -1.23
C LEU A 91 -13.36 9.28 -2.75
N ASP A 92 -14.25 8.40 -3.25
CA ASP A 92 -14.52 8.22 -4.69
C ASP A 92 -15.48 9.31 -5.17
N LEU A 93 -14.95 10.46 -5.55
CA LEU A 93 -15.73 11.65 -5.89
C LEU A 93 -15.72 12.01 -7.38
N ALA A 94 -15.20 11.19 -8.26
CA ALA A 94 -15.12 11.36 -9.69
C ALA A 94 -14.68 12.77 -10.14
N ASN A 95 -13.39 12.96 -10.33
CA ASN A 95 -12.86 14.16 -10.96
C ASN A 95 -12.72 13.94 -12.48
N GLN A 96 -13.17 14.87 -13.31
CA GLN A 96 -13.06 14.81 -14.77
C GLN A 96 -11.83 15.61 -15.26
N SER A 97 -10.66 15.39 -14.72
CA SER A 97 -9.45 15.96 -15.31
C SER A 97 -8.99 15.10 -16.49
N ARG A 98 -8.80 15.72 -17.66
CA ARG A 98 -8.31 15.02 -18.87
C ARG A 98 -6.77 14.93 -18.95
N ASP A 99 -6.07 15.63 -18.06
CA ASP A 99 -4.61 15.77 -18.11
C ASP A 99 -3.87 14.81 -17.17
N CYS A 100 -4.52 13.77 -16.69
CA CYS A 100 -3.97 12.79 -15.76
C CYS A 100 -3.69 11.46 -16.44
N PHE A 101 -2.71 10.72 -15.93
CA PHE A 101 -2.34 9.39 -16.43
C PHE A 101 -3.41 8.33 -16.20
N LEU A 102 -4.17 8.47 -15.13
CA LEU A 102 -5.37 7.70 -14.81
C LEU A 102 -6.50 8.67 -14.52
N GLN A 103 -7.75 8.18 -14.55
CA GLN A 103 -8.88 8.98 -14.11
C GLN A 103 -8.76 9.29 -12.62
N PRO A 104 -8.55 10.56 -12.19
CA PRO A 104 -8.37 10.90 -10.80
C PRO A 104 -9.73 10.97 -10.10
N ASN A 105 -10.14 9.88 -9.48
CA ASN A 105 -11.39 9.81 -8.71
C ASN A 105 -11.18 10.04 -7.22
N HIS A 106 -9.95 9.96 -6.75
CA HIS A 106 -9.63 9.94 -5.34
C HIS A 106 -9.39 11.34 -4.78
N GLN A 107 -10.13 11.68 -3.72
CA GLN A 107 -9.78 12.73 -2.77
C GLN A 107 -9.47 12.10 -1.42
N GLY A 108 -8.53 12.68 -0.69
CA GLY A 108 -8.09 12.18 0.60
C GLY A 108 -8.82 12.86 1.75
N LEU A 109 -9.06 12.09 2.81
CA LEU A 109 -9.54 12.57 4.09
C LEU A 109 -8.70 11.94 5.20
N LEU A 110 -7.81 12.72 5.79
CA LEU A 110 -6.99 12.28 6.93
C LEU A 110 -7.79 12.35 8.22
N LEU A 111 -7.59 11.37 9.10
CA LEU A 111 -8.13 11.36 10.45
C LEU A 111 -7.00 11.21 11.46
N PHE A 112 -6.90 12.19 12.34
CA PHE A 112 -6.02 12.20 13.51
C PHE A 112 -6.83 12.28 14.80
N MET A 113 -6.22 11.83 15.90
CA MET A 113 -6.76 11.98 17.25
C MET A 113 -5.76 12.71 18.13
N LYS A 114 -6.21 13.70 18.89
CA LYS A 114 -5.39 14.35 19.92
C LYS A 114 -5.21 13.43 21.12
N ARG A 115 -3.95 13.11 21.46
CA ARG A 115 -3.61 12.30 22.63
C ARG A 115 -3.65 13.14 23.89
N ASN A 116 -4.08 12.55 25.00
CA ASN A 116 -3.87 13.16 26.31
C ASN A 116 -2.43 12.88 26.77
N VAL A 117 -1.56 13.84 26.61
CA VAL A 117 -0.13 13.71 26.99
C VAL A 117 0.09 13.77 28.51
N ALA A 118 -0.88 14.32 29.26
CA ALA A 118 -0.80 14.41 30.72
C ALA A 118 -1.16 13.09 31.43
N ARG A 119 -1.85 12.17 30.73
CA ARG A 119 -2.26 10.88 31.32
C ARG A 119 -1.39 9.73 30.79
N LYS A 120 -0.96 8.84 31.70
CA LYS A 120 -0.25 7.61 31.34
C LYS A 120 -1.15 6.57 30.64
N THR A 121 -2.47 6.63 30.85
CA THR A 121 -3.43 5.71 30.22
C THR A 121 -3.66 6.08 28.76
N PRO A 122 -3.77 5.09 27.84
CA PRO A 122 -4.05 5.36 26.44
C PRO A 122 -5.34 6.14 26.25
N THR A 123 -5.31 7.18 25.44
CA THR A 123 -6.51 7.96 25.07
C THR A 123 -7.40 7.10 24.20
N GLN A 124 -8.67 6.92 24.59
CA GLN A 124 -9.61 6.08 23.85
C GLN A 124 -10.02 6.76 22.54
N PHE A 125 -9.81 6.06 21.42
CA PHE A 125 -10.32 6.47 20.12
C PHE A 125 -11.79 6.04 19.95
N ARG A 126 -12.69 6.99 19.66
CA ARG A 126 -14.12 6.74 19.52
C ARG A 126 -14.61 7.14 18.13
N LEU A 127 -15.25 6.21 17.44
CA LEU A 127 -16.10 6.41 16.27
C LEU A 127 -17.34 5.53 16.42
N ASN A 128 -18.46 5.98 15.88
CA ASN A 128 -19.72 5.25 15.85
C ASN A 128 -20.07 4.76 14.43
N PRO A 129 -19.44 3.69 13.93
CA PRO A 129 -19.72 3.17 12.59
C PRO A 129 -21.13 2.53 12.48
N ALA A 130 -21.83 2.32 13.60
CA ALA A 130 -23.19 1.76 13.59
C ALA A 130 -24.20 2.73 12.99
N GLU A 131 -23.96 4.04 13.12
CA GLU A 131 -24.83 5.10 12.54
C GLU A 131 -24.57 5.33 11.04
N VAL A 132 -23.46 4.79 10.52
CA VAL A 132 -23.06 4.99 9.11
C VAL A 132 -22.88 3.63 8.47
N ARG A 133 -23.99 2.98 8.11
CA ARG A 133 -23.96 1.71 7.40
C ARG A 133 -23.99 1.91 5.90
N VAL A 134 -23.14 1.16 5.21
CA VAL A 134 -23.10 1.11 3.74
C VAL A 134 -24.01 -0.03 3.27
N PRO A 135 -25.06 0.26 2.47
CA PRO A 135 -25.97 -0.76 1.97
C PRO A 135 -25.27 -1.89 1.24
N HIS A 136 -25.78 -3.10 1.39
CA HIS A 136 -25.28 -4.24 0.63
C HIS A 136 -25.74 -4.14 -0.83
N VAL A 137 -24.80 -4.23 -1.76
CA VAL A 137 -25.06 -4.19 -3.19
C VAL A 137 -25.09 -5.60 -3.75
N ASN A 138 -26.12 -5.94 -4.53
CA ASN A 138 -26.20 -7.20 -5.23
C ASN A 138 -25.67 -7.06 -6.66
N CYS A 139 -25.01 -8.09 -7.13
CA CYS A 139 -24.51 -8.19 -8.50
C CYS A 139 -25.66 -8.14 -9.50
N ALA A 140 -25.62 -7.22 -10.45
CA ALA A 140 -26.65 -7.05 -11.45
C ALA A 140 -26.85 -8.29 -12.34
N ALA A 141 -25.81 -9.12 -12.51
CA ALA A 141 -25.88 -10.30 -13.36
C ALA A 141 -26.35 -11.57 -12.61
N CYS A 142 -25.90 -11.80 -11.36
CA CYS A 142 -26.22 -13.05 -10.67
C CYS A 142 -27.10 -12.88 -9.42
N GLY A 143 -27.51 -11.66 -9.08
CA GLY A 143 -28.35 -11.36 -7.91
C GLY A 143 -27.68 -11.59 -6.54
N LEU A 144 -26.49 -12.16 -6.50
CA LEU A 144 -25.76 -12.40 -5.26
C LEU A 144 -25.06 -11.10 -4.80
N ASN A 145 -24.81 -10.97 -3.49
CA ASN A 145 -24.08 -9.81 -2.99
C ASN A 145 -22.74 -9.65 -3.74
N VAL A 146 -22.43 -8.41 -4.18
CA VAL A 146 -21.18 -8.10 -4.90
C VAL A 146 -19.96 -8.52 -4.10
N LYS A 147 -19.96 -8.20 -2.78
CA LYS A 147 -18.91 -8.64 -1.87
C LYS A 147 -19.08 -10.11 -1.52
N ASP A 148 -18.01 -10.89 -1.68
CA ASP A 148 -18.02 -12.29 -1.27
C ASP A 148 -17.78 -12.44 0.24
N TRP A 149 -18.72 -13.09 0.91
CA TRP A 149 -18.69 -13.34 2.36
C TRP A 149 -18.08 -14.69 2.74
N GLY A 150 -17.64 -15.48 1.75
CA GLY A 150 -16.96 -16.76 2.00
C GLY A 150 -17.78 -17.72 2.87
N GLY A 151 -19.08 -17.85 2.63
CA GLY A 151 -20.01 -18.68 3.41
C GLY A 151 -20.55 -18.02 4.70
N LYS A 152 -20.04 -16.86 5.11
CA LYS A 152 -20.45 -16.15 6.33
C LYS A 152 -21.62 -15.18 6.11
N LYS A 153 -22.49 -15.45 5.14
CA LYS A 153 -23.65 -14.59 4.82
C LYS A 153 -24.59 -14.38 6.01
N HIS A 154 -24.69 -15.38 6.90
CA HIS A 154 -25.50 -15.30 8.13
C HIS A 154 -25.01 -14.26 9.13
N LEU A 155 -23.76 -13.79 9.03
CA LEU A 155 -23.19 -12.73 9.87
C LEU A 155 -23.41 -11.33 9.28
N MET A 156 -24.07 -11.21 8.13
CA MET A 156 -24.35 -9.90 7.51
C MET A 156 -25.34 -9.10 8.38
N ASN A 157 -24.99 -7.86 8.67
CA ASN A 157 -25.93 -6.95 9.32
C ASN A 157 -26.99 -6.51 8.30
N PRO A 158 -28.30 -6.65 8.59
CA PRO A 158 -29.37 -6.26 7.66
C PRO A 158 -29.32 -4.79 7.26
N ARG A 159 -28.87 -3.91 8.15
CA ARG A 159 -28.75 -2.45 7.90
C ARG A 159 -27.55 -2.07 7.04
N GLY A 160 -26.74 -3.02 6.59
CA GLY A 160 -25.56 -2.78 5.79
C GLY A 160 -24.24 -3.08 6.48
N ALA A 161 -23.14 -2.98 5.74
CA ALA A 161 -21.78 -3.18 6.24
C ALA A 161 -21.29 -1.96 7.04
N ALA A 162 -20.34 -2.18 7.97
CA ALA A 162 -19.58 -1.07 8.53
C ALA A 162 -18.80 -0.34 7.41
N PRO A 163 -18.63 0.99 7.48
CA PRO A 163 -17.89 1.73 6.48
C PRO A 163 -16.42 1.27 6.48
N ALA A 164 -15.85 1.17 5.29
CA ALA A 164 -14.43 0.98 5.08
C ALA A 164 -13.72 2.35 5.06
N ASP A 165 -12.42 2.33 4.85
CA ASP A 165 -11.63 3.56 4.60
C ASP A 165 -11.63 3.96 3.10
N VAL A 166 -12.47 3.34 2.27
CA VAL A 166 -12.77 3.77 0.90
C VAL A 166 -14.27 4.02 0.78
N TRP A 167 -14.66 5.30 0.64
CA TRP A 167 -16.06 5.72 0.57
C TRP A 167 -16.49 5.89 -0.88
N ARG A 168 -17.24 4.91 -1.41
CA ARG A 168 -17.72 4.85 -2.80
C ARG A 168 -19.22 5.05 -2.95
N ASP A 169 -19.93 5.04 -1.86
CA ASP A 169 -21.37 5.18 -1.78
C ASP A 169 -21.83 6.64 -1.68
N LEU A 170 -20.88 7.58 -1.75
CA LEU A 170 -21.15 9.00 -1.82
C LEU A 170 -21.48 9.42 -3.27
N PRO A 171 -22.33 10.44 -3.49
CA PRO A 171 -22.60 10.97 -4.81
C PRO A 171 -21.33 11.46 -5.51
N ARG A 172 -21.10 10.97 -6.73
CA ARG A 172 -19.99 11.45 -7.57
C ARG A 172 -20.30 12.85 -8.09
N ARG A 173 -19.33 13.76 -7.99
CA ARG A 173 -19.48 15.16 -8.39
C ARG A 173 -18.17 15.78 -8.85
N LYS A 174 -18.25 16.84 -9.67
CA LYS A 174 -17.08 17.69 -9.93
C LYS A 174 -16.69 18.42 -8.66
N LEU A 175 -15.40 18.42 -8.35
CA LEU A 175 -14.83 19.13 -7.21
C LEU A 175 -14.31 20.48 -7.73
N HIS A 176 -14.87 21.58 -7.22
CA HIS A 176 -14.49 22.91 -7.70
C HIS A 176 -13.64 23.71 -6.72
N ASP A 177 -13.86 23.58 -5.40
CA ASP A 177 -13.41 24.60 -4.46
C ASP A 177 -12.41 24.09 -3.41
N GLY A 178 -11.99 22.83 -3.45
CA GLY A 178 -11.13 22.23 -2.41
C GLY A 178 -11.79 22.20 -1.01
N VAL A 179 -13.09 22.51 -0.95
CA VAL A 179 -13.90 22.45 0.28
C VAL A 179 -14.58 21.09 0.37
N ILE A 180 -14.60 20.54 1.57
CA ILE A 180 -15.21 19.25 1.83
C ILE A 180 -16.72 19.28 1.52
N PRO A 181 -17.28 18.29 0.79
CA PRO A 181 -18.71 18.22 0.48
C PRO A 181 -19.60 18.00 1.71
N ASN A 182 -20.82 18.56 1.70
CA ASN A 182 -21.75 18.49 2.81
C ASN A 182 -22.17 17.06 3.21
N ASP A 183 -22.28 16.13 2.26
CA ASP A 183 -22.57 14.73 2.56
C ASP A 183 -21.39 14.01 3.25
N VAL A 184 -20.15 14.40 2.95
CA VAL A 184 -18.96 13.94 3.69
C VAL A 184 -18.98 14.53 5.10
N LEU A 185 -19.29 15.84 5.26
CA LEU A 185 -19.45 16.46 6.58
C LEU A 185 -20.55 15.80 7.41
N SER A 186 -21.70 15.51 6.80
CA SER A 186 -22.80 14.81 7.46
C SER A 186 -22.38 13.41 7.91
N ARG A 187 -21.60 12.69 7.11
CA ARG A 187 -21.06 11.38 7.50
C ARG A 187 -20.05 11.47 8.64
N ILE A 188 -19.16 12.47 8.62
CA ILE A 188 -18.26 12.75 9.73
C ILE A 188 -19.05 13.03 11.00
N ALA A 189 -20.06 13.89 10.92
CA ALA A 189 -20.92 14.22 12.07
C ALA A 189 -21.56 12.96 12.66
N SER A 190 -22.13 12.09 11.85
CA SER A 190 -22.74 10.82 12.31
C SER A 190 -21.69 9.87 12.91
N LEU A 191 -20.50 9.74 12.30
CA LEU A 191 -19.42 8.89 12.81
C LEU A 191 -18.86 9.37 14.15
N THR A 192 -18.94 10.66 14.42
CA THR A 192 -18.29 11.30 15.58
C THR A 192 -19.27 11.82 16.60
N GLU A 193 -20.58 11.71 16.34
CA GLU A 193 -21.64 12.30 17.16
C GLU A 193 -21.45 13.81 17.35
N ALA A 194 -20.98 14.48 16.26
CA ALA A 194 -20.69 15.89 16.26
C ALA A 194 -21.98 16.71 16.32
N THR A 195 -21.95 17.76 17.15
CA THR A 195 -22.99 18.77 17.29
C THR A 195 -22.43 20.15 16.99
N PRO A 196 -23.23 21.18 16.71
CA PRO A 196 -22.73 22.54 16.52
C PRO A 196 -21.90 23.07 17.69
N ALA A 197 -22.20 22.64 18.92
CA ALA A 197 -21.48 23.07 20.11
C ALA A 197 -20.07 22.46 20.22
N ASN A 198 -19.92 21.16 19.90
CA ASN A 198 -18.66 20.43 20.08
C ASN A 198 -17.85 20.25 18.81
N SER A 199 -18.27 20.85 17.70
CA SER A 199 -17.60 20.70 16.41
C SER A 199 -17.34 22.02 15.69
N LEU A 200 -16.38 22.02 14.76
CA LEU A 200 -16.02 23.18 13.95
C LEU A 200 -15.45 22.75 12.59
N HIS A 201 -15.83 23.46 11.53
CA HIS A 201 -15.25 23.33 10.21
C HIS A 201 -14.42 24.56 9.87
N LEU A 202 -13.11 24.40 9.79
CA LEU A 202 -12.16 25.43 9.37
C LEU A 202 -11.85 25.26 7.89
N VAL A 203 -11.98 26.34 7.13
CA VAL A 203 -11.70 26.35 5.69
C VAL A 203 -10.54 27.29 5.42
N LEU A 204 -9.48 26.79 4.80
CA LEU A 204 -8.42 27.64 4.28
C LEU A 204 -8.92 28.22 2.95
N PRO A 205 -9.09 29.55 2.84
CA PRO A 205 -9.51 30.19 1.61
C PRO A 205 -8.48 29.97 0.50
N ARG A 206 -8.95 29.81 -0.73
CA ARG A 206 -8.09 29.72 -1.89
C ARG A 206 -7.73 31.13 -2.34
N ASP A 207 -6.72 31.72 -1.74
CA ASP A 207 -6.22 33.02 -2.17
C ASP A 207 -5.50 32.87 -3.52
N SER A 208 -6.11 33.44 -4.57
CA SER A 208 -5.55 33.46 -5.92
C SER A 208 -4.29 34.37 -6.04
N LYS A 209 -3.87 35.01 -4.95
CA LYS A 209 -2.77 35.97 -4.90
C LYS A 209 -1.80 35.77 -3.72
N SER A 210 -1.87 34.66 -2.99
CA SER A 210 -0.96 34.41 -1.87
C SER A 210 0.47 34.21 -2.37
N SER A 211 1.36 35.10 -1.96
CA SER A 211 2.81 34.98 -2.11
C SER A 211 3.43 34.03 -1.08
N ASP A 212 2.61 33.29 -0.34
CA ASP A 212 3.05 32.35 0.67
C ASP A 212 3.80 31.18 0.02
N VAL A 213 5.09 31.08 0.29
CA VAL A 213 5.94 30.00 -0.19
C VAL A 213 5.50 28.70 0.48
N PRO A 214 5.26 27.62 -0.28
CA PRO A 214 4.92 26.32 0.29
C PRO A 214 6.01 25.83 1.25
N VAL A 215 5.61 25.36 2.44
CA VAL A 215 6.53 24.77 3.41
C VAL A 215 7.11 23.48 2.81
N GLY A 216 8.44 23.43 2.64
CA GLY A 216 9.15 22.28 2.08
C GLY A 216 9.49 22.35 0.60
N GLN A 217 9.16 23.43 -0.13
CA GLN A 217 9.68 23.70 -1.49
C GLN A 217 11.00 24.49 -1.50
N GLY A 218 11.42 25.05 -0.38
CA GLY A 218 12.79 25.52 -0.22
C GLY A 218 13.69 24.30 -0.09
N HIS A 219 14.43 23.92 -1.13
CA HIS A 219 15.54 23.01 -0.96
C HIS A 219 16.48 23.58 0.12
N PRO A 220 16.61 22.98 1.29
CA PRO A 220 17.93 22.92 1.84
C PRO A 220 18.68 22.03 0.84
N SER A 221 19.67 22.59 0.15
CA SER A 221 20.78 21.80 -0.38
C SER A 221 21.04 20.65 0.58
N PRO A 222 21.34 19.44 0.14
CA PRO A 222 21.74 18.38 1.01
C PRO A 222 23.08 18.77 1.67
N ALA A 223 23.03 19.75 2.55
CA ALA A 223 24.05 19.86 3.58
C ALA A 223 23.99 18.52 4.30
N ALA A 224 25.05 17.77 4.15
CA ALA A 224 25.32 16.52 4.78
C ALA A 224 24.69 16.48 6.18
N ILE A 225 23.48 15.92 6.27
CA ILE A 225 23.06 15.31 7.51
C ILE A 225 23.97 14.09 7.57
N GLY A 226 25.02 14.25 8.36
CA GLY A 226 25.95 13.19 8.61
C GLY A 226 25.15 11.92 8.86
N VAL A 227 25.48 10.87 8.15
CA VAL A 227 24.98 9.53 8.44
C VAL A 227 25.44 9.27 9.86
N GLY A 228 24.58 9.61 10.83
CA GLY A 228 24.79 9.26 12.22
C GLY A 228 24.97 7.77 12.26
N ASN A 229 26.02 7.33 12.93
CA ASN A 229 26.40 5.94 13.12
C ASN A 229 25.17 5.07 13.26
N ALA A 230 25.08 4.03 12.41
CA ALA A 230 24.01 3.05 12.37
C ALA A 230 23.63 2.64 13.80
N ALA A 231 22.34 2.75 14.11
CA ALA A 231 21.79 2.25 15.36
C ALA A 231 22.17 0.76 15.52
N PRO A 232 22.55 0.31 16.73
CA PRO A 232 22.87 -1.09 16.98
C PRO A 232 21.62 -1.93 16.78
N GLY A 233 21.58 -2.72 15.69
CA GLY A 233 20.45 -3.59 15.33
C GLY A 233 20.25 -3.80 13.83
N VAL A 234 20.86 -2.98 12.97
CA VAL A 234 20.86 -3.23 11.53
C VAL A 234 21.97 -4.22 11.21
N LEU A 235 21.58 -5.47 10.95
CA LEU A 235 22.47 -6.64 10.79
C LEU A 235 23.36 -6.59 9.53
N HIS A 236 23.30 -5.55 8.71
CA HIS A 236 24.11 -5.44 7.49
C HIS A 236 24.86 -4.12 7.43
N ARG A 237 26.20 -4.22 7.39
CA ARG A 237 27.07 -3.08 7.03
C ARG A 237 26.78 -2.72 5.57
N PRO A 238 26.40 -1.46 5.27
CA PRO A 238 26.01 -1.04 3.92
C PRO A 238 27.12 -1.13 2.87
N ASP A 239 28.35 -1.44 3.24
CA ASP A 239 29.53 -1.17 2.43
C ASP A 239 30.03 -2.34 1.56
N ASP A 240 29.43 -3.53 1.66
CA ASP A 240 30.00 -4.74 1.06
C ASP A 240 29.25 -5.34 -0.15
N PHE A 241 28.33 -4.61 -0.79
CA PHE A 241 27.69 -5.17 -1.98
C PHE A 241 28.64 -5.15 -3.18
N LYS A 242 29.20 -6.32 -3.53
CA LYS A 242 30.11 -6.47 -4.65
C LYS A 242 29.33 -6.58 -5.95
N LEU A 243 29.18 -5.47 -6.67
CA LEU A 243 28.60 -5.42 -8.01
C LEU A 243 29.67 -4.90 -8.96
N ALA A 244 30.17 -5.78 -9.85
CA ALA A 244 31.15 -5.40 -10.89
C ALA A 244 30.43 -4.83 -12.13
N ALA A 245 29.32 -5.46 -12.53
CA ALA A 245 28.45 -5.04 -13.62
C ALA A 245 27.01 -5.45 -13.32
N LEU A 246 26.04 -4.72 -13.87
CA LEU A 246 24.62 -5.05 -13.74
C LEU A 246 24.21 -6.15 -14.71
N GLU A 247 23.70 -7.26 -14.17
CA GLU A 247 23.12 -8.35 -14.96
C GLU A 247 21.60 -8.19 -15.03
N LEU A 248 21.04 -8.24 -16.23
CA LEU A 248 19.61 -8.23 -16.46
C LEU A 248 19.01 -9.63 -16.31
N ASN A 249 17.73 -9.69 -15.95
CA ASN A 249 17.01 -10.93 -15.62
C ASN A 249 17.65 -11.70 -14.47
N HIS A 250 18.18 -10.95 -13.49
CA HIS A 250 18.91 -11.49 -12.36
C HIS A 250 18.26 -11.11 -11.02
N VAL A 251 18.38 -12.01 -10.03
CA VAL A 251 17.97 -11.81 -8.64
C VAL A 251 19.21 -11.78 -7.76
N TYR A 252 19.54 -10.64 -7.20
CA TYR A 252 20.68 -10.44 -6.33
C TYR A 252 20.31 -10.75 -4.87
N LEU A 253 21.12 -11.58 -4.22
CA LEU A 253 21.02 -11.82 -2.78
C LEU A 253 21.75 -10.72 -2.01
N GLY A 254 21.04 -9.93 -1.21
CA GLY A 254 21.65 -8.93 -0.36
C GLY A 254 20.77 -7.74 -0.01
N ASP A 255 21.36 -6.77 0.70
CA ASP A 255 20.68 -5.56 1.14
C ASP A 255 20.43 -4.60 -0.03
N CYS A 256 19.18 -4.14 -0.17
CA CYS A 256 18.78 -3.29 -1.28
C CYS A 256 19.39 -1.87 -1.21
N VAL A 257 19.67 -1.34 -0.01
CA VAL A 257 20.29 0.00 0.15
C VAL A 257 21.74 -0.05 -0.32
N ALA A 258 22.48 -1.10 0.06
CA ALA A 258 23.85 -1.33 -0.37
C ALA A 258 23.92 -1.55 -1.90
N PHE A 259 23.00 -2.36 -2.46
CA PHE A 259 22.88 -2.57 -3.90
C PHE A 259 22.62 -1.25 -4.65
N LEU A 260 21.61 -0.47 -4.21
CA LEU A 260 21.25 0.79 -4.86
C LEU A 260 22.38 1.83 -4.81
N ARG A 261 23.14 1.88 -3.69
CA ARG A 261 24.31 2.75 -3.56
C ARG A 261 25.37 2.37 -4.59
N ARG A 262 25.71 1.09 -4.67
CA ARG A 262 26.71 0.61 -5.63
C ARG A 262 26.24 0.80 -7.07
N LEU A 263 24.96 0.61 -7.33
CA LEU A 263 24.39 0.81 -8.68
C LEU A 263 24.45 2.27 -9.13
N GLN A 264 24.24 3.24 -8.21
CA GLN A 264 24.37 4.67 -8.54
C GLN A 264 25.79 5.06 -8.96
N GLU A 265 26.81 4.43 -8.36
CA GLU A 265 28.21 4.65 -8.76
C GLU A 265 28.46 4.14 -10.18
N LEU A 266 27.88 2.99 -10.56
CA LEU A 266 28.04 2.39 -11.87
C LEU A 266 27.16 3.05 -12.95
N HIS A 267 25.99 3.55 -12.58
CA HIS A 267 24.98 4.11 -13.49
C HIS A 267 24.41 5.43 -12.96
N PRO A 268 25.17 6.53 -12.94
CA PRO A 268 24.75 7.81 -12.35
C PRO A 268 23.51 8.42 -13.05
N ASP A 269 23.31 8.14 -14.33
CA ASP A 269 22.17 8.64 -15.11
C ASP A 269 20.88 7.82 -14.89
N GLY A 270 20.98 6.70 -14.18
CA GLY A 270 19.89 5.76 -13.96
C GLY A 270 19.79 4.68 -15.05
N VAL A 271 19.14 3.58 -14.71
CA VAL A 271 19.10 2.37 -15.54
C VAL A 271 17.70 1.76 -15.64
N PHE A 272 16.80 2.06 -14.71
CA PHE A 272 15.48 1.44 -14.65
C PHE A 272 14.40 2.31 -15.31
N ASP A 273 13.53 1.66 -16.05
CA ASP A 273 12.32 2.26 -16.65
C ASP A 273 11.17 2.24 -15.66
N LEU A 274 11.11 1.20 -14.81
CA LEU A 274 10.18 1.05 -13.70
C LEU A 274 10.92 0.57 -12.46
N ALA A 275 10.70 1.22 -11.33
CA ALA A 275 11.05 0.71 -10.01
C ALA A 275 9.76 0.51 -9.20
N PHE A 276 9.56 -0.68 -8.63
CA PHE A 276 8.43 -1.04 -7.79
C PHE A 276 8.93 -1.51 -6.42
N ALA A 277 8.26 -1.11 -5.34
CA ALA A 277 8.60 -1.55 -4.00
C ALA A 277 7.36 -1.97 -3.20
N ASP A 278 7.42 -3.16 -2.59
CA ASP A 278 6.48 -3.65 -1.56
C ASP A 278 7.29 -4.02 -0.29
N PRO A 279 7.77 -3.02 0.48
CA PRO A 279 8.64 -3.24 1.62
C PRO A 279 7.90 -3.93 2.78
N PRO A 280 8.60 -4.53 3.75
CA PRO A 280 8.02 -4.91 5.04
C PRO A 280 7.32 -3.70 5.69
N TYR A 281 6.12 -3.92 6.29
CA TYR A 281 5.27 -2.81 6.76
C TYR A 281 5.43 -2.46 8.24
N ASN A 282 6.44 -2.99 8.90
CA ASN A 282 6.67 -2.81 10.34
C ASN A 282 5.44 -3.18 11.20
N LEU A 283 4.89 -4.38 10.96
CA LEU A 283 3.68 -4.93 11.59
C LEU A 283 3.96 -6.11 12.53
N GLN A 284 5.20 -6.30 12.96
CA GLN A 284 5.63 -7.40 13.82
C GLN A 284 5.37 -8.79 13.20
N LYS A 285 5.52 -8.90 11.88
CA LYS A 285 5.44 -10.19 11.20
C LYS A 285 6.78 -10.92 11.33
N GLY A 286 6.72 -12.23 11.53
CA GLY A 286 7.92 -13.06 11.56
C GLY A 286 8.50 -13.25 10.16
N TYR A 287 9.54 -12.52 9.84
CA TYR A 287 10.45 -12.78 8.73
C TYR A 287 11.69 -13.48 9.26
N SER A 288 12.37 -14.30 8.43
CA SER A 288 13.57 -15.05 8.85
C SER A 288 14.77 -14.14 9.07
N ASN A 289 14.94 -13.10 8.25
CA ASN A 289 16.13 -12.25 8.19
C ASN A 289 15.81 -10.75 8.31
N TRP A 290 14.63 -10.38 8.85
CA TRP A 290 14.20 -9.00 8.97
C TRP A 290 13.45 -8.75 10.28
N ASP A 291 13.81 -7.68 10.99
CA ASP A 291 13.06 -7.20 12.16
C ASP A 291 11.90 -6.27 11.73
N ASP A 292 10.70 -6.83 11.68
CA ASP A 292 9.46 -6.09 11.33
C ASP A 292 8.83 -5.38 12.56
N ALA A 293 9.63 -5.14 13.61
CA ALA A 293 9.23 -4.46 14.85
C ALA A 293 10.14 -3.26 15.20
N MET A 294 10.68 -2.60 14.18
CA MET A 294 11.56 -1.45 14.35
C MET A 294 10.86 -0.28 15.05
N ALA A 295 11.62 0.52 15.79
CA ALA A 295 11.16 1.84 16.21
C ALA A 295 10.78 2.69 14.98
N GLU A 296 9.69 3.45 15.10
CA GLU A 296 9.10 4.19 13.96
C GLU A 296 10.13 5.06 13.21
N GLN A 297 10.98 5.78 13.93
CA GLN A 297 12.00 6.64 13.31
C GLN A 297 13.04 5.82 12.53
N HIS A 298 13.50 4.70 13.06
CA HIS A 298 14.47 3.82 12.38
C HIS A 298 13.87 3.22 11.10
N TYR A 299 12.60 2.82 11.16
CA TYR A 299 11.88 2.36 9.96
C TYR A 299 11.79 3.44 8.89
N LEU A 300 11.46 4.68 9.27
CA LEU A 300 11.37 5.81 8.34
C LEU A 300 12.74 6.19 7.75
N ASP A 301 13.81 6.14 8.53
CA ASP A 301 15.16 6.43 8.06
C ASP A 301 15.65 5.35 7.07
N TRP A 302 15.36 4.08 7.35
CA TRP A 302 15.60 3.00 6.40
C TRP A 302 14.77 3.16 5.12
N CYS A 303 13.47 3.50 5.24
CA CYS A 303 12.62 3.78 4.08
C CYS A 303 13.17 4.93 3.24
N ARG A 304 13.65 5.99 3.88
CA ARG A 304 14.25 7.14 3.20
C ARG A 304 15.46 6.74 2.37
N ALA A 305 16.31 5.86 2.90
CA ALA A 305 17.53 5.41 2.22
C ALA A 305 17.22 4.66 0.90
N TRP A 306 16.34 3.67 0.91
CA TRP A 306 16.02 2.94 -0.32
C TRP A 306 15.13 3.74 -1.28
N LEU A 307 14.20 4.60 -0.80
CA LEU A 307 13.41 5.49 -1.66
C LEU A 307 14.32 6.45 -2.44
N ASP A 308 15.30 7.03 -1.78
CA ASP A 308 16.32 7.88 -2.40
C ASP A 308 17.11 7.13 -3.46
N GLY A 309 17.58 5.94 -3.12
CA GLY A 309 18.30 5.08 -4.05
C GLY A 309 17.48 4.76 -5.29
N MET A 310 16.23 4.36 -5.11
CA MET A 310 15.33 4.05 -6.23
C MET A 310 15.08 5.28 -7.12
N ALA A 311 14.80 6.44 -6.52
CA ALA A 311 14.57 7.67 -7.29
C ALA A 311 15.78 8.07 -8.16
N LYS A 312 17.01 7.86 -7.65
CA LYS A 312 18.24 8.16 -8.37
C LYS A 312 18.52 7.18 -9.51
N THR A 313 18.25 5.88 -9.29
CA THR A 313 18.53 4.82 -10.27
C THR A 313 17.50 4.70 -11.41
N LEU A 314 16.40 5.46 -11.35
CA LEU A 314 15.48 5.61 -12.47
C LEU A 314 16.12 6.40 -13.62
N LYS A 315 15.80 6.03 -14.85
CA LYS A 315 16.03 6.87 -16.04
C LYS A 315 15.16 8.13 -15.98
N PRO A 316 15.53 9.25 -16.63
CA PRO A 316 14.62 10.35 -16.87
C PRO A 316 13.32 9.86 -17.53
N GLY A 317 12.15 10.23 -16.97
CA GLY A 317 10.84 9.71 -17.39
C GLY A 317 10.48 8.32 -16.82
N GLY A 318 11.39 7.64 -16.14
CA GLY A 318 11.13 6.36 -15.49
C GLY A 318 10.10 6.48 -14.37
N SER A 319 9.38 5.40 -14.11
CA SER A 319 8.29 5.32 -13.15
C SER A 319 8.74 4.72 -11.81
N LEU A 320 8.28 5.29 -10.69
CA LEU A 320 8.40 4.74 -9.35
C LEU A 320 7.02 4.43 -8.79
N LEU A 321 6.80 3.18 -8.39
CA LEU A 321 5.60 2.80 -7.64
C LEU A 321 5.97 2.18 -6.29
N VAL A 322 5.33 2.66 -5.21
CA VAL A 322 5.57 2.20 -3.84
C VAL A 322 4.27 1.78 -3.20
N LEU A 323 4.16 0.52 -2.85
CA LEU A 323 3.01 -0.04 -2.14
C LEU A 323 3.28 -0.02 -0.64
N ASN A 324 2.39 0.57 0.14
CA ASN A 324 2.48 0.53 1.60
C ASN A 324 1.13 0.79 2.27
N LEU A 325 1.09 0.69 3.60
CA LEU A 325 -0.06 1.15 4.38
C LEU A 325 -0.15 2.67 4.34
N PRO A 326 -1.36 3.26 4.37
CA PRO A 326 -1.54 4.71 4.29
C PRO A 326 -0.74 5.50 5.33
N LYS A 327 -0.56 5.00 6.55
CA LYS A 327 0.26 5.65 7.58
C LYS A 327 1.68 5.92 7.08
N TRP A 328 2.33 4.92 6.51
CA TRP A 328 3.71 5.02 6.01
C TRP A 328 3.76 5.76 4.68
N ALA A 329 2.75 5.54 3.83
CA ALA A 329 2.65 6.18 2.53
C ALA A 329 2.60 7.72 2.64
N VAL A 330 2.03 8.30 3.70
CA VAL A 330 2.07 9.75 3.96
C VAL A 330 3.51 10.26 4.04
N HIS A 331 4.38 9.59 4.79
CA HIS A 331 5.80 9.96 4.91
C HIS A 331 6.56 9.77 3.58
N HIS A 332 6.29 8.65 2.89
CA HIS A 332 6.91 8.35 1.60
C HIS A 332 6.50 9.39 0.54
N ALA A 333 5.22 9.75 0.49
CA ALA A 333 4.72 10.74 -0.45
C ALA A 333 5.30 12.12 -0.18
N ALA A 334 5.37 12.56 1.08
CA ALA A 334 5.97 13.85 1.42
C ALA A 334 7.45 13.92 1.03
N LEU A 335 8.21 12.83 1.17
CA LEU A 335 9.60 12.74 0.70
C LEU A 335 9.68 12.79 -0.83
N LEU A 336 8.90 11.94 -1.52
CA LEU A 336 8.96 11.78 -2.98
C LEU A 336 8.44 13.00 -3.73
N ASN A 337 7.42 13.70 -3.20
CA ASN A 337 6.90 14.95 -3.76
C ASN A 337 7.97 16.06 -3.91
N ARG A 338 9.08 15.97 -3.15
CA ARG A 338 10.21 16.92 -3.22
C ARG A 338 11.22 16.58 -4.32
N ARG A 339 11.12 15.39 -4.94
CA ARG A 339 12.15 14.82 -5.82
C ARG A 339 11.65 14.36 -7.16
N LEU A 340 10.42 13.88 -7.20
CA LEU A 340 9.80 13.26 -8.35
C LEU A 340 8.46 13.96 -8.67
N ASP A 341 8.03 13.82 -9.90
CA ASP A 341 6.72 14.30 -10.34
C ASP A 341 5.64 13.34 -9.83
N PHE A 342 4.77 13.83 -8.94
CA PHE A 342 3.61 13.09 -8.48
C PHE A 342 2.66 12.83 -9.63
N ARG A 343 2.21 11.58 -9.76
CA ARG A 343 1.18 11.18 -10.74
C ARG A 343 -0.11 10.81 -10.05
N HIS A 344 -0.08 9.81 -9.16
CA HIS A 344 -1.26 9.38 -8.43
C HIS A 344 -0.92 8.80 -7.06
N TRP A 345 -1.83 8.95 -6.12
CA TRP A 345 -2.00 8.06 -5.00
C TRP A 345 -3.08 7.06 -5.38
N ILE A 346 -2.68 5.88 -5.82
CA ILE A 346 -3.60 4.83 -6.22
C ILE A 346 -4.08 4.09 -4.97
N VAL A 347 -5.39 3.98 -4.85
CA VAL A 347 -6.06 3.24 -3.77
C VAL A 347 -6.27 1.80 -4.21
N TRP A 348 -5.48 0.87 -3.71
CA TRP A 348 -5.74 -0.54 -3.96
C TRP A 348 -6.65 -1.10 -2.87
N ASP A 349 -7.95 -1.22 -3.18
CA ASP A 349 -8.97 -1.78 -2.29
C ASP A 349 -8.92 -3.32 -2.33
N ALA A 350 -7.96 -3.87 -1.61
CA ALA A 350 -7.58 -5.27 -1.65
C ALA A 350 -8.48 -6.22 -0.84
N LEU A 351 -9.60 -5.74 -0.32
CA LEU A 351 -10.47 -6.40 0.68
C LEU A 351 -9.79 -6.61 2.04
N SER A 352 -10.27 -5.86 3.00
CA SER A 352 -9.74 -5.79 4.36
C SER A 352 -9.98 -7.03 5.21
N ASP A 353 -9.11 -7.19 6.17
CA ASP A 353 -9.42 -7.89 7.42
C ASP A 353 -10.41 -7.03 8.24
N PRO A 354 -11.54 -7.56 8.72
CA PRO A 354 -12.56 -6.80 9.43
C PRO A 354 -12.14 -6.46 10.88
N ARG A 355 -11.06 -5.73 11.04
CA ARG A 355 -10.54 -5.27 12.34
C ARG A 355 -10.60 -3.74 12.40
N GLY A 356 -11.12 -3.21 13.50
CA GLY A 356 -11.13 -1.79 13.78
C GLY A 356 -12.50 -1.10 13.63
N LYS A 357 -12.52 0.21 13.86
CA LYS A 357 -13.73 1.04 13.81
C LYS A 357 -14.18 1.33 12.37
N LEU A 358 -13.24 1.78 11.54
CA LEU A 358 -13.35 1.73 10.09
C LEU A 358 -12.51 0.54 9.67
N MET A 359 -13.02 -0.31 8.80
CA MET A 359 -12.25 -1.47 8.33
C MET A 359 -11.13 -0.96 7.43
N PRO A 360 -9.83 -1.11 7.81
CA PRO A 360 -8.75 -0.75 6.92
C PRO A 360 -8.83 -1.67 5.69
N ALA A 361 -9.17 -1.10 4.55
CA ALA A 361 -9.48 -1.84 3.35
C ALA A 361 -8.42 -1.67 2.28
N HIS A 362 -7.76 -0.50 2.24
CA HIS A 362 -6.88 -0.20 1.13
C HIS A 362 -5.40 -0.17 1.51
N TYR A 363 -4.58 -0.44 0.50
CA TYR A 363 -3.18 -0.10 0.45
C TYR A 363 -3.01 1.14 -0.43
N ALA A 364 -2.08 2.01 -0.06
CA ALA A 364 -1.64 3.11 -0.89
C ALA A 364 -0.58 2.60 -1.87
N LEU A 365 -0.81 2.78 -3.17
CA LEU A 365 0.19 2.58 -4.21
C LEU A 365 0.56 3.96 -4.78
N LEU A 366 1.66 4.50 -4.31
CA LEU A 366 2.16 5.81 -4.74
C LEU A 366 2.77 5.69 -6.13
N TYR A 367 2.40 6.58 -7.06
CA TYR A 367 2.92 6.59 -8.41
C TYR A 367 3.59 7.92 -8.73
N TYR A 368 4.85 7.85 -9.11
CA TYR A 368 5.72 8.99 -9.45
C TYR A 368 6.46 8.74 -10.75
N THR A 369 6.98 9.80 -11.36
CA THR A 369 7.93 9.71 -12.49
C THR A 369 9.13 10.63 -12.26
N LYS A 370 10.31 10.20 -12.75
CA LYS A 370 11.52 11.03 -12.67
C LYS A 370 11.44 12.17 -13.68
N PRO A 371 11.69 13.42 -13.28
CA PRO A 371 11.76 14.57 -14.18
C PRO A 371 12.82 14.39 -15.28
N GLY A 372 12.76 15.22 -16.34
CA GLY A 372 13.75 15.28 -17.40
C GLY A 372 13.56 14.31 -18.56
N GLY A 373 12.48 13.51 -18.55
CA GLY A 373 12.14 12.60 -19.64
C GLY A 373 10.63 12.45 -19.86
N LYS A 374 10.23 11.88 -20.99
CA LYS A 374 8.82 11.59 -21.27
C LYS A 374 8.44 10.25 -20.66
N PRO A 375 7.53 10.21 -19.69
CA PRO A 375 7.11 8.97 -19.05
C PRO A 375 6.33 8.07 -20.02
N VAL A 376 6.43 6.77 -19.82
CA VAL A 376 5.60 5.78 -20.52
C VAL A 376 4.29 5.65 -19.75
N VAL A 377 3.17 5.87 -20.45
CA VAL A 377 1.82 5.70 -19.91
C VAL A 377 0.96 5.00 -20.94
N ASN A 378 0.70 3.73 -20.73
CA ASN A 378 -0.12 2.90 -21.63
C ASN A 378 -1.57 2.85 -21.15
N TYR A 379 -2.20 4.00 -21.04
CA TYR A 379 -3.61 4.14 -20.68
C TYR A 379 -4.44 4.49 -21.91
N SER A 380 -5.57 3.81 -22.05
CA SER A 380 -6.53 4.10 -23.13
C SER A 380 -7.89 4.37 -22.50
N PRO A 381 -8.47 5.57 -22.68
CA PRO A 381 -9.83 5.87 -22.25
C PRO A 381 -10.85 4.92 -22.89
N LEU A 382 -12.01 4.74 -22.24
CA LEU A 382 -13.13 4.01 -22.81
C LEU A 382 -13.57 4.65 -24.15
N GLY A 383 -13.75 3.80 -25.18
CA GLY A 383 -14.15 4.24 -26.51
C GLY A 383 -13.01 4.70 -27.42
N ALA A 384 -11.77 4.75 -26.96
CA ALA A 384 -10.63 4.91 -27.84
C ALA A 384 -10.39 3.65 -28.67
N LYS A 385 -9.89 3.83 -29.93
CA LYS A 385 -9.57 2.69 -30.82
C LYS A 385 -8.60 1.73 -30.13
N PRO A 386 -8.73 0.40 -30.35
CA PRO A 386 -7.83 -0.60 -29.76
C PRO A 386 -6.39 -0.33 -30.16
N GLY A 387 -5.57 0.02 -29.24
CA GLY A 387 -4.14 0.31 -29.40
C GLY A 387 -3.42 0.52 -28.08
N GLY A 388 -4.20 0.77 -27.01
CA GLY A 388 -3.68 0.82 -25.65
C GLY A 388 -3.69 -0.57 -25.01
N ASN A 389 -2.59 -0.92 -24.38
CA ASN A 389 -2.36 -2.26 -23.79
C ASN A 389 -3.15 -2.53 -22.48
N LEU A 390 -3.93 -1.56 -21.98
CA LEU A 390 -4.70 -1.70 -20.76
C LEU A 390 -6.19 -1.84 -21.02
N VAL A 391 -6.71 -3.00 -20.70
CA VAL A 391 -8.15 -3.27 -20.72
C VAL A 391 -8.77 -2.61 -19.48
N SER A 392 -9.83 -1.81 -19.70
CA SER A 392 -10.63 -1.25 -18.62
C SER A 392 -11.17 -2.36 -17.72
N PRO A 393 -11.13 -2.19 -16.38
CA PRO A 393 -11.63 -3.19 -15.45
C PRO A 393 -13.15 -3.28 -15.50
N PRO A 394 -13.76 -4.41 -15.09
CA PRO A 394 -15.19 -4.51 -14.90
C PRO A 394 -15.65 -3.58 -13.77
N ASP A 395 -16.88 -3.05 -13.88
CA ASP A 395 -17.47 -2.23 -12.81
C ASP A 395 -17.67 -3.06 -11.53
N SER A 396 -16.76 -2.90 -10.58
CA SER A 396 -16.75 -3.65 -9.31
C SER A 396 -17.82 -3.18 -8.31
N LEU A 397 -18.49 -2.08 -8.57
CA LEU A 397 -19.66 -1.63 -7.81
C LEU A 397 -20.95 -2.30 -8.30
N LYS A 398 -21.00 -2.66 -9.58
CA LYS A 398 -22.15 -3.27 -10.22
C LYS A 398 -22.08 -4.79 -10.28
N TYR A 399 -20.87 -5.34 -10.44
CA TYR A 399 -20.66 -6.78 -10.68
C TYR A 399 -19.74 -7.43 -9.65
N CYS A 400 -20.08 -8.65 -9.26
CA CYS A 400 -19.17 -9.47 -8.44
C CYS A 400 -18.02 -10.05 -9.28
N LEU A 401 -16.91 -10.39 -8.59
CA LEU A 401 -15.71 -10.97 -9.21
C LEU A 401 -15.65 -12.50 -9.08
N ARG A 402 -16.79 -13.19 -8.81
CA ARG A 402 -16.83 -14.65 -8.76
C ARG A 402 -16.56 -15.23 -10.15
N ALA A 403 -15.63 -16.19 -10.24
CA ALA A 403 -15.19 -16.76 -11.52
C ALA A 403 -16.36 -17.23 -12.42
N LYS A 404 -17.34 -17.93 -11.83
CA LYS A 404 -18.55 -18.39 -12.56
C LYS A 404 -19.33 -17.22 -13.15
N CYS A 405 -19.58 -16.16 -12.39
CA CYS A 405 -20.32 -15.00 -12.82
C CYS A 405 -19.55 -14.22 -13.91
N VAL A 406 -18.24 -14.03 -13.73
CA VAL A 406 -17.38 -13.39 -14.74
C VAL A 406 -17.41 -14.16 -16.06
N LYS A 407 -17.31 -15.51 -16.01
CA LYS A 407 -17.40 -16.36 -17.22
C LYS A 407 -18.73 -16.21 -17.93
N GLN A 408 -19.84 -16.23 -17.19
CA GLN A 408 -21.19 -16.07 -17.76
C GLN A 408 -21.38 -14.67 -18.41
N ARG A 409 -20.98 -13.58 -17.72
CA ARG A 409 -21.09 -12.23 -18.29
C ARG A 409 -20.29 -12.06 -19.58
N LYS A 410 -19.07 -12.58 -19.61
CA LYS A 410 -18.24 -12.55 -20.83
C LYS A 410 -18.86 -13.31 -21.98
N ALA A 411 -19.50 -14.45 -21.70
CA ALA A 411 -20.16 -15.26 -22.73
C ALA A 411 -21.36 -14.56 -23.39
N VAL A 412 -22.07 -13.71 -22.64
CA VAL A 412 -23.25 -12.96 -23.16
C VAL A 412 -22.93 -11.50 -23.52
N GLY A 413 -21.66 -11.08 -23.43
CA GLY A 413 -21.26 -9.71 -23.72
C GLY A 413 -21.69 -8.65 -22.68
N ASP A 414 -22.26 -9.07 -21.53
CA ASP A 414 -22.73 -8.19 -20.44
C ASP A 414 -21.64 -8.00 -19.38
N ASP A 415 -20.48 -7.53 -19.79
CA ASP A 415 -19.36 -7.27 -18.88
C ASP A 415 -18.95 -5.80 -19.00
N ALA A 416 -19.84 -4.90 -18.53
CA ALA A 416 -19.61 -3.47 -18.58
C ALA A 416 -18.25 -3.10 -17.96
N LYS A 417 -17.47 -2.34 -18.71
CA LYS A 417 -16.15 -1.85 -18.32
C LYS A 417 -16.27 -0.41 -17.82
N VAL A 418 -15.39 -0.05 -16.91
CA VAL A 418 -15.20 1.32 -16.46
C VAL A 418 -13.80 1.79 -16.81
N GLU A 419 -13.61 3.10 -16.89
CA GLU A 419 -12.26 3.65 -17.06
C GLU A 419 -11.35 3.25 -15.90
N LEU A 420 -10.07 3.01 -16.20
CA LEU A 420 -9.08 2.75 -15.18
C LEU A 420 -8.81 4.04 -14.40
N SER A 421 -9.29 4.10 -13.18
CA SER A 421 -9.08 5.22 -12.26
C SER A 421 -7.94 4.92 -11.29
N ASP A 422 -7.68 5.86 -10.40
CA ASP A 422 -6.77 5.71 -9.27
C ASP A 422 -7.38 4.94 -8.07
N ILE A 423 -8.56 4.31 -8.24
CA ILE A 423 -9.16 3.39 -7.26
C ILE A 423 -9.29 2.00 -7.86
N TRP A 424 -8.45 1.06 -7.41
CA TRP A 424 -8.40 -0.31 -7.92
C TRP A 424 -9.07 -1.30 -6.97
N SER A 425 -10.26 -1.75 -7.30
CA SER A 425 -11.06 -2.68 -6.49
C SER A 425 -11.38 -4.00 -7.17
N ASP A 426 -10.94 -4.15 -8.41
CA ASP A 426 -11.14 -5.35 -9.22
C ASP A 426 -10.03 -6.40 -9.03
N ILE A 427 -9.00 -6.09 -8.25
CA ILE A 427 -7.89 -7.00 -7.92
C ILE A 427 -7.91 -7.26 -6.42
N HIS A 428 -8.17 -8.51 -6.03
CA HIS A 428 -8.19 -8.93 -4.63
C HIS A 428 -6.86 -9.53 -4.20
N ARG A 429 -6.53 -9.43 -2.90
CA ARG A 429 -5.42 -10.18 -2.30
C ARG A 429 -5.62 -11.68 -2.47
N ILE A 430 -4.53 -12.42 -2.52
CA ILE A 430 -4.55 -13.89 -2.50
C ILE A 430 -5.03 -14.35 -1.12
N LYS A 431 -6.24 -14.94 -1.05
CA LYS A 431 -6.87 -15.36 0.20
C LYS A 431 -6.55 -16.79 0.62
N HIS A 432 -6.37 -17.70 -0.34
CA HIS A 432 -6.24 -19.12 -0.07
C HIS A 432 -4.79 -19.55 0.06
N LYS A 433 -4.47 -20.31 1.12
CA LYS A 433 -3.12 -20.86 1.33
C LYS A 433 -2.62 -21.75 0.18
N ARG A 434 -3.54 -22.36 -0.59
CA ARG A 434 -3.20 -23.19 -1.78
C ARG A 434 -2.60 -22.38 -2.93
N ASP A 435 -2.95 -21.09 -3.01
CA ASP A 435 -2.54 -20.21 -4.09
C ASP A 435 -1.36 -19.30 -3.68
N ARG A 436 -0.85 -19.52 -2.46
CA ARG A 436 0.32 -18.78 -1.92
C ARG A 436 1.54 -19.68 -1.88
N ASP A 437 2.66 -19.10 -2.24
CA ASP A 437 3.97 -19.63 -1.83
C ASP A 437 4.13 -19.51 -0.30
N ALA A 438 5.25 -20.01 0.23
CA ALA A 438 5.57 -19.89 1.65
C ALA A 438 5.74 -18.42 2.13
N HIS A 439 5.62 -17.43 1.22
CA HIS A 439 5.76 -16.01 1.54
C HIS A 439 4.51 -15.44 2.24
N PRO A 440 4.66 -14.72 3.37
CA PRO A 440 3.53 -14.21 4.18
C PRO A 440 2.71 -13.12 3.47
N CYS A 441 3.29 -12.40 2.50
CA CYS A 441 2.72 -11.21 1.87
C CYS A 441 2.76 -11.25 0.34
N GLN A 442 2.59 -12.41 -0.30
CA GLN A 442 2.62 -12.52 -1.76
C GLN A 442 1.55 -11.64 -2.44
N LEU A 443 2.00 -10.80 -3.38
CA LEU A 443 1.13 -9.97 -4.22
C LEU A 443 0.42 -10.79 -5.30
N PRO A 444 -0.80 -10.37 -5.70
CA PRO A 444 -1.46 -10.93 -6.88
C PRO A 444 -0.68 -10.59 -8.16
N GLU A 445 -0.40 -11.58 -8.99
CA GLU A 445 0.29 -11.38 -10.27
C GLU A 445 -0.42 -10.34 -11.16
N LYS A 446 -1.76 -10.34 -11.18
CA LYS A 446 -2.56 -9.34 -11.91
C LYS A 446 -2.29 -7.88 -11.51
N LEU A 447 -1.92 -7.63 -10.24
CA LEU A 447 -1.54 -6.30 -9.79
C LEU A 447 -0.22 -5.88 -10.44
N MET A 448 0.77 -6.76 -10.40
CA MET A 448 2.08 -6.51 -10.99
C MET A 448 2.01 -6.40 -12.51
N GLU A 449 1.24 -7.27 -13.18
CA GLU A 449 0.99 -7.14 -14.62
C GLU A 449 0.38 -5.79 -15.01
N ARG A 450 -0.58 -5.30 -14.21
CA ARG A 450 -1.18 -3.99 -14.45
C ARG A 450 -0.17 -2.87 -14.31
N ILE A 451 0.63 -2.88 -13.25
CA ILE A 451 1.69 -1.89 -13.02
C ILE A 451 2.68 -1.88 -14.18
N ILE A 452 3.22 -3.05 -14.55
CA ILE A 452 4.21 -3.18 -15.62
C ILE A 452 3.61 -2.74 -16.97
N LYS A 453 2.41 -3.19 -17.31
CA LYS A 453 1.71 -2.79 -18.56
C LYS A 453 1.48 -1.28 -18.63
N LEU A 454 1.08 -0.67 -17.51
CA LEU A 454 0.79 0.77 -17.44
C LEU A 454 2.01 1.62 -17.70
N THR A 455 3.17 1.23 -17.19
CA THR A 455 4.34 2.12 -17.02
C THR A 455 5.56 1.73 -17.85
N THR A 456 5.49 0.65 -18.62
CA THR A 456 6.64 0.15 -19.41
C THR A 456 6.25 -0.36 -20.80
N ARG A 457 7.25 -0.46 -21.68
CA ARG A 457 7.19 -1.12 -22.99
C ARG A 457 7.90 -2.48 -22.95
N PRO A 458 7.62 -3.40 -23.87
CA PRO A 458 8.45 -4.60 -24.06
C PRO A 458 9.94 -4.22 -24.21
N GLY A 459 10.81 -4.95 -23.52
CA GLY A 459 12.25 -4.69 -23.47
C GLY A 459 12.72 -3.74 -22.36
N ASP A 460 11.83 -2.95 -21.75
CA ASP A 460 12.15 -2.07 -20.61
C ASP A 460 12.58 -2.87 -19.37
N VAL A 461 13.34 -2.22 -18.48
CA VAL A 461 13.93 -2.82 -17.27
C VAL A 461 13.10 -2.47 -16.03
N VAL A 462 12.63 -3.49 -15.33
CA VAL A 462 11.87 -3.40 -14.09
C VAL A 462 12.76 -3.73 -12.90
N PHE A 463 12.76 -2.89 -11.88
CA PHE A 463 13.48 -3.10 -10.63
C PHE A 463 12.52 -3.34 -9.47
N ASP A 464 12.84 -4.30 -8.58
CA ASP A 464 12.12 -4.53 -7.32
C ASP A 464 13.13 -4.88 -6.21
N PRO A 465 13.29 -3.99 -5.20
CA PRO A 465 14.23 -4.22 -4.10
C PRO A 465 13.76 -5.23 -3.06
N PHE A 466 12.48 -5.65 -3.10
CA PHE A 466 11.86 -6.54 -2.11
C PHE A 466 11.11 -7.67 -2.81
N CYS A 467 11.79 -8.40 -3.68
CA CYS A 467 11.12 -9.27 -4.64
C CYS A 467 10.38 -10.47 -4.03
N GLY A 468 10.69 -10.85 -2.79
CA GLY A 468 10.06 -11.97 -2.11
C GLY A 468 10.06 -13.24 -2.97
N ALA A 469 8.87 -13.82 -3.17
CA ALA A 469 8.70 -15.04 -3.98
C ALA A 469 8.67 -14.77 -5.51
N GLY A 470 9.12 -13.60 -5.99
CA GLY A 470 9.40 -13.31 -7.40
C GLY A 470 8.21 -12.96 -8.28
N THR A 471 7.12 -12.44 -7.72
CA THR A 471 5.94 -12.04 -8.53
C THR A 471 6.30 -11.03 -9.62
N THR A 472 7.21 -10.09 -9.32
CA THR A 472 7.70 -9.08 -10.27
C THR A 472 8.47 -9.70 -11.43
N ALA A 473 9.39 -10.65 -11.15
CA ALA A 473 10.15 -11.35 -12.20
C ALA A 473 9.22 -12.11 -13.16
N ILE A 474 8.26 -12.84 -12.59
CA ILE A 474 7.29 -13.63 -13.34
C ILE A 474 6.45 -12.74 -14.27
N ALA A 475 5.91 -11.64 -13.74
CA ALA A 475 5.10 -10.70 -14.52
C ALA A 475 5.93 -9.98 -15.59
N ALA A 476 7.18 -9.57 -15.28
CA ALA A 476 8.08 -8.94 -16.22
C ALA A 476 8.41 -9.90 -17.39
N THR A 477 8.81 -11.15 -17.10
CA THR A 477 9.11 -12.16 -18.10
C THR A 477 7.92 -12.45 -19.02
N LYS A 478 6.73 -12.70 -18.45
CA LYS A 478 5.50 -12.91 -19.22
C LYS A 478 5.16 -11.77 -20.18
N LEU A 479 5.53 -10.57 -19.82
CA LEU A 479 5.24 -9.37 -20.58
C LEU A 479 6.39 -8.94 -21.49
N GLY A 480 7.47 -9.71 -21.59
CA GLY A 480 8.65 -9.40 -22.41
C GLY A 480 9.45 -8.21 -21.89
N ARG A 481 9.42 -7.95 -20.58
CA ARG A 481 10.26 -6.97 -19.90
C ARG A 481 11.47 -7.66 -19.28
N LYS A 482 12.56 -6.91 -19.13
CA LYS A 482 13.73 -7.35 -18.37
C LYS A 482 13.53 -6.96 -16.91
N PHE A 483 14.21 -7.65 -16.00
CA PHE A 483 14.13 -7.35 -14.58
C PHE A 483 15.50 -7.37 -13.91
N VAL A 484 15.57 -6.65 -12.80
CA VAL A 484 16.65 -6.69 -11.81
C VAL A 484 15.98 -6.70 -10.45
N LEU A 485 16.30 -7.66 -9.61
CA LEU A 485 15.65 -7.81 -8.31
C LEU A 485 16.70 -7.94 -7.21
N THR A 486 16.37 -7.49 -5.99
CA THR A 486 17.13 -7.84 -4.80
C THR A 486 16.23 -8.54 -3.78
N GLU A 487 16.84 -9.42 -2.98
CA GLU A 487 16.17 -10.12 -1.89
C GLU A 487 17.19 -10.45 -0.79
N LEU A 488 16.80 -10.26 0.46
CA LEU A 488 17.65 -10.51 1.61
C LEU A 488 17.67 -11.99 2.03
N ASP A 489 16.58 -12.72 1.76
CA ASP A 489 16.43 -14.14 2.12
C ASP A 489 16.80 -15.05 0.95
N ALA A 490 17.87 -15.83 1.11
CA ALA A 490 18.36 -16.78 0.11
C ALA A 490 17.30 -17.82 -0.31
N ASN A 491 16.35 -18.17 0.58
CA ASN A 491 15.27 -19.11 0.24
C ASN A 491 14.31 -18.48 -0.78
N TYR A 492 13.99 -17.18 -0.64
CA TYR A 492 13.14 -16.50 -1.60
C TYR A 492 13.84 -16.28 -2.93
N VAL A 493 15.15 -15.99 -2.93
CA VAL A 493 15.95 -15.96 -4.16
C VAL A 493 15.82 -17.29 -4.91
N ARG A 494 16.04 -18.42 -4.22
CA ARG A 494 15.91 -19.77 -4.81
C ARG A 494 14.50 -20.05 -5.33
N ILE A 495 13.45 -19.76 -4.55
CA ILE A 495 12.06 -19.92 -4.97
C ILE A 495 11.78 -19.15 -6.26
N THR A 496 12.31 -17.93 -6.36
CA THR A 496 12.17 -17.09 -7.56
C THR A 496 12.89 -17.72 -8.77
N GLN A 497 14.11 -18.18 -8.58
CA GLN A 497 14.90 -18.86 -9.62
C GLN A 497 14.24 -20.16 -10.09
N ASP A 498 13.75 -21.01 -9.17
CA ASP A 498 13.04 -22.25 -9.49
C ASP A 498 11.78 -21.98 -10.34
N LYS A 499 11.03 -20.90 -10.02
CA LYS A 499 9.85 -20.50 -10.80
C LYS A 499 10.21 -20.03 -12.21
N LEU A 500 11.27 -19.24 -12.35
CA LEU A 500 11.73 -18.74 -13.64
C LEU A 500 12.24 -19.88 -14.52
N ALA A 501 12.98 -20.84 -13.95
CA ALA A 501 13.42 -22.04 -14.66
C ALA A 501 12.21 -22.87 -15.14
N ALA A 502 11.22 -23.09 -14.29
CA ALA A 502 10.00 -23.81 -14.66
C ALA A 502 9.16 -23.10 -15.74
N MET A 503 9.19 -21.77 -15.80
CA MET A 503 8.54 -21.01 -16.88
C MET A 503 9.23 -21.24 -18.22
N ASN A 504 10.57 -21.22 -18.25
CA ASN A 504 11.33 -21.41 -19.47
C ASN A 504 11.13 -22.83 -20.04
N GLU A 505 11.13 -23.87 -19.19
CA GLU A 505 10.85 -25.26 -19.61
C GLU A 505 9.45 -25.41 -20.26
N HIS A 506 8.43 -24.70 -19.74
CA HIS A 506 7.08 -24.75 -20.30
C HIS A 506 6.91 -23.91 -21.57
N ALA A 507 7.64 -22.80 -21.69
CA ALA A 507 7.61 -21.97 -22.88
C ALA A 507 8.13 -22.71 -24.12
N ASP A 508 9.17 -23.53 -23.95
CA ASP A 508 9.77 -24.31 -25.04
C ASP A 508 8.82 -25.41 -25.57
N MET A 509 7.85 -25.87 -24.75
CA MET A 509 6.91 -26.94 -25.12
C MET A 509 5.61 -26.46 -25.76
N PHE A 510 5.10 -25.28 -25.40
CA PHE A 510 3.74 -24.84 -25.80
C PHE A 510 3.65 -23.39 -26.27
N GLY A 511 4.75 -22.62 -26.26
CA GLY A 511 4.75 -21.19 -26.63
C GLY A 511 3.92 -20.29 -25.71
N ASP A 512 3.38 -20.82 -24.62
CA ASP A 512 2.55 -20.09 -23.68
C ASP A 512 3.17 -20.11 -22.27
N PHE A 513 3.43 -18.92 -21.71
CA PHE A 513 4.08 -18.77 -20.40
C PHE A 513 3.08 -19.05 -19.26
N THR A 514 2.82 -20.32 -18.98
CA THR A 514 2.02 -20.68 -17.79
C THR A 514 2.96 -21.02 -16.63
N VAL A 515 2.92 -20.21 -15.57
CA VAL A 515 3.61 -20.55 -14.31
C VAL A 515 2.87 -21.72 -13.65
N PRO A 516 3.53 -22.86 -13.36
CA PRO A 516 2.94 -23.90 -12.59
C PRO A 516 2.41 -23.36 -11.26
N ARG A 517 1.20 -23.77 -10.84
CA ARG A 517 0.67 -23.39 -9.53
C ARG A 517 1.64 -23.84 -8.44
N ALA A 518 1.75 -23.07 -7.36
CA ALA A 518 2.59 -23.42 -6.20
C ALA A 518 2.38 -24.85 -5.69
N SER A 519 1.16 -25.41 -5.87
CA SER A 519 0.84 -26.81 -5.57
C SER A 519 1.58 -27.79 -6.50
N VAL A 520 1.81 -27.44 -7.76
CA VAL A 520 2.52 -28.30 -8.75
C VAL A 520 4.02 -28.25 -8.50
N LEU A 521 4.57 -27.08 -8.19
CA LEU A 521 5.98 -26.93 -7.79
C LEU A 521 6.27 -27.67 -6.48
N ARG A 522 5.32 -27.66 -5.52
CA ARG A 522 5.44 -28.42 -4.28
C ARG A 522 5.34 -29.93 -4.46
N SER A 523 4.70 -30.43 -5.52
CA SER A 523 4.61 -31.86 -5.82
C SER A 523 5.82 -32.42 -6.58
N ARG A 524 6.77 -31.57 -6.99
CA ARG A 524 8.03 -31.96 -7.66
C ARG A 524 9.17 -32.31 -6.69
N GLY A 525 8.93 -32.32 -5.36
CA GLY A 525 9.87 -32.86 -4.41
C GLY A 525 10.12 -34.33 -4.66
N GLU A 526 11.37 -34.77 -4.53
CA GLU A 526 11.74 -36.21 -4.65
C GLU A 526 11.10 -37.07 -3.55
N VAL A 527 10.67 -36.42 -2.45
CA VAL A 527 10.09 -37.07 -1.28
C VAL A 527 8.63 -36.65 -1.09
N SER A 528 7.73 -37.63 -1.00
CA SER A 528 6.31 -37.34 -0.81
C SER A 528 6.02 -36.74 0.59
N LYS A 529 4.93 -35.99 0.70
CA LYS A 529 4.49 -35.39 1.99
C LYS A 529 4.34 -36.48 3.08
N ARG A 530 3.83 -37.65 2.72
CA ARG A 530 3.65 -38.77 3.64
C ARG A 530 4.99 -39.33 4.13
N GLU A 531 5.99 -39.41 3.26
CA GLU A 531 7.34 -39.84 3.64
C GLU A 531 8.01 -38.82 4.57
N ILE A 532 7.84 -37.53 4.34
CA ILE A 532 8.33 -36.49 5.25
C ILE A 532 7.67 -36.61 6.62
N GLU A 533 6.34 -36.80 6.68
CA GLU A 533 5.62 -36.97 7.94
C GLU A 533 6.07 -38.21 8.70
N LEU A 534 6.23 -39.33 8.02
CA LEU A 534 6.70 -40.58 8.61
C LEU A 534 8.13 -40.46 9.12
N TYR A 535 9.00 -39.82 8.36
CA TYR A 535 10.38 -39.57 8.78
C TYR A 535 10.43 -38.70 10.04
N LEU A 536 9.72 -37.53 10.04
CA LEU A 536 9.70 -36.65 11.21
C LEU A 536 9.13 -37.31 12.45
N GLN A 537 8.13 -38.20 12.30
CA GLN A 537 7.57 -38.99 13.39
C GLN A 537 8.57 -40.05 13.91
N ALA A 538 9.30 -40.71 13.01
CA ALA A 538 10.33 -41.65 13.39
C ALA A 538 11.50 -40.97 14.13
N LEU A 539 11.92 -39.80 13.63
CA LEU A 539 12.97 -39.00 14.26
C LEU A 539 12.51 -38.50 15.64
N ALA A 540 11.26 -38.06 15.78
CA ALA A 540 10.68 -37.65 17.07
C ALA A 540 10.70 -38.78 18.09
N ARG A 541 10.33 -39.99 17.71
CA ARG A 541 10.42 -41.21 18.58
C ARG A 541 11.85 -41.50 18.98
N LYS A 542 12.81 -41.41 18.05
CA LYS A 542 14.23 -41.65 18.32
C LYS A 542 14.80 -40.62 19.31
N LEU A 543 14.36 -39.36 19.24
CA LEU A 543 14.83 -38.26 20.07
C LEU A 543 14.05 -38.09 21.38
N GLY A 544 12.87 -38.70 21.52
CA GLY A 544 11.97 -38.48 22.65
C GLY A 544 11.41 -37.05 22.75
N ARG A 545 11.55 -36.23 21.68
CA ARG A 545 11.10 -34.85 21.58
C ARG A 545 10.79 -34.47 20.14
N ILE A 546 10.12 -33.35 19.95
CA ILE A 546 9.92 -32.80 18.60
C ILE A 546 11.28 -32.44 17.99
N PRO A 547 11.61 -32.93 16.78
CA PRO A 547 12.86 -32.62 16.10
C PRO A 547 12.98 -31.11 15.81
N THR A 548 14.18 -30.60 15.83
CA THR A 548 14.54 -29.26 15.36
C THR A 548 15.05 -29.33 13.92
N GLU A 549 15.19 -28.16 13.28
CA GLU A 549 15.81 -28.08 11.95
C GLU A 549 17.24 -28.63 11.94
N ALA A 550 18.01 -28.37 13.02
CA ALA A 550 19.36 -28.91 13.18
C ALA A 550 19.38 -30.43 13.26
N ASP A 551 18.43 -31.05 13.95
CA ASP A 551 18.32 -32.52 14.03
C ASP A 551 18.08 -33.12 12.65
N VAL A 552 17.19 -32.52 11.85
CA VAL A 552 16.89 -32.96 10.49
C VAL A 552 18.08 -32.73 9.55
N ALA A 553 18.75 -31.57 9.65
CA ALA A 553 19.92 -31.26 8.84
C ALA A 553 21.09 -32.22 9.12
N SER A 554 21.25 -32.64 10.38
CA SER A 554 22.29 -33.59 10.80
C SER A 554 21.97 -35.03 10.39
N ASP A 555 20.72 -35.48 10.53
CA ASP A 555 20.32 -36.89 10.27
C ASP A 555 20.07 -37.15 8.78
N ARG A 556 19.47 -36.20 8.06
CA ARG A 556 19.18 -36.29 6.62
C ARG A 556 19.41 -34.95 5.92
N PRO A 557 20.65 -34.63 5.52
CA PRO A 557 20.97 -33.42 4.74
C PRO A 557 20.11 -33.36 3.47
N GLY A 558 19.52 -32.20 3.18
CA GLY A 558 18.65 -32.01 2.02
C GLY A 558 17.15 -32.21 2.28
N LEU A 559 16.72 -32.91 3.34
CA LEU A 559 15.30 -33.09 3.62
C LEU A 559 14.59 -31.77 4.00
N LEU A 560 15.32 -30.81 4.58
CA LEU A 560 14.78 -29.47 4.85
C LEU A 560 14.30 -28.79 3.54
N ARG A 561 15.03 -29.01 2.44
CA ARG A 561 14.62 -28.56 1.11
C ARG A 561 13.29 -29.17 0.67
N GLU A 562 13.13 -30.49 0.86
CA GLU A 562 11.91 -31.19 0.52
C GLU A 562 10.73 -30.73 1.39
N ILE A 563 11.00 -30.44 2.67
CA ILE A 563 10.02 -29.86 3.59
C ILE A 563 9.57 -28.48 3.09
N ASP A 564 10.50 -27.62 2.65
CA ASP A 564 10.18 -26.29 2.10
C ASP A 564 9.37 -26.38 0.80
N LEU A 565 9.65 -27.38 -0.04
CA LEU A 565 8.91 -27.63 -1.28
C LEU A 565 7.49 -28.17 -1.01
N THR A 566 7.31 -28.88 0.11
CA THR A 566 6.09 -29.65 0.41
C THR A 566 5.13 -28.95 1.37
N TYR A 567 5.67 -28.16 2.29
CA TYR A 567 4.92 -27.47 3.35
C TYR A 567 5.00 -25.95 3.21
N ALA A 568 3.94 -25.27 3.64
CA ALA A 568 3.89 -23.80 3.63
C ALA A 568 4.90 -23.15 4.62
N THR A 569 5.29 -23.88 5.67
CA THR A 569 6.33 -23.49 6.63
C THR A 569 6.93 -24.75 7.23
N ARG A 570 8.22 -24.74 7.61
CA ARG A 570 8.88 -25.82 8.35
C ARG A 570 8.15 -26.14 9.66
N SER A 571 7.70 -25.11 10.38
CA SER A 571 6.90 -25.26 11.59
C SER A 571 5.62 -26.08 11.38
N ALA A 572 4.99 -25.99 10.20
CA ALA A 572 3.82 -26.80 9.87
C ALA A 572 4.17 -28.27 9.64
N ALA A 573 5.36 -28.57 9.10
CA ALA A 573 5.88 -29.94 8.98
C ALA A 573 6.21 -30.51 10.35
N PHE A 574 6.97 -29.78 11.18
CA PHE A 574 7.39 -30.25 12.51
C PHE A 574 6.22 -30.46 13.48
N LYS A 575 5.15 -29.68 13.37
CA LYS A 575 3.91 -29.91 14.14
C LYS A 575 3.28 -31.28 13.89
N ARG A 576 3.52 -31.90 12.72
CA ARG A 576 3.03 -33.25 12.40
C ARG A 576 3.79 -34.36 13.15
N ALA A 577 5.02 -34.09 13.58
CA ALA A 577 5.76 -34.98 14.45
C ALA A 577 5.15 -35.07 15.87
N LYS A 578 4.42 -34.05 16.32
CA LYS A 578 3.81 -33.99 17.66
C LYS A 578 2.65 -34.99 17.87
N VAL A 579 2.06 -35.52 16.81
CA VAL A 579 0.89 -36.43 16.89
C VAL A 579 1.26 -37.82 17.42
N VAL A 580 2.54 -38.12 17.67
CA VAL A 580 3.06 -39.46 17.99
C VAL A 580 3.83 -39.50 19.31
N LEU A 581 4.00 -38.33 19.97
CA LEU A 581 4.55 -38.19 21.32
C LEU A 581 3.41 -38.08 22.34
#